data_aa4e4b7b1f1d91a674cb525235210fe1
#
_entry.id   aa4e4b7b1f1d91a674cb525235210fe1
#
_cell.length_a   1.000
_cell.length_b   1.000
_cell.length_c   1.000
_cell.angle_alpha   90.00
_cell.angle_beta   90.00
_cell.angle_gamma   90.00
#
_symmetry.space_group_name_H-M   'P 1'
#
loop_
_entity.id
_entity.type
_entity.pdbx_description
1 polymer ?
#
loop_
_entity_poly.entity_id
_entity_poly.type
_entity_poly.pdbx_seq_one_letter_code
_entity_poly.pdbx_strand_id
1 'polypeptide(L)'
;MVDNVNLLKAAQQLDEEALTTIFDEFAPTIYKYALRLCRDQIEADNIVGDVFSQLLEQFAGGKGPRTNLRSYLYQTAYHLVVDKSRDNKHTAPLEVAINLQDRGRSPSTSAQIEERVLMEALVSAMNTELTEDQRHVIILRFLEDFSLKETAQIIGKEVNNVKVIQNRGIAKLRKSLESQLGEEEEQVSL
;
A
#
# COMPACT_ATOMS: atom_id res chain seq x y z
N MET A 1 5.68 11.00 -13.38
CA MET A 1 6.12 11.28 -11.99
C MET A 1 6.27 12.79 -11.87
N VAL A 2 5.26 13.44 -11.32
CA VAL A 2 5.23 14.92 -11.27
C VAL A 2 5.78 15.37 -9.93
N ASP A 3 7.10 15.30 -9.75
CA ASP A 3 7.79 16.21 -8.84
C ASP A 3 7.94 17.57 -9.56
N ASN A 4 6.81 18.08 -10.05
CA ASN A 4 6.82 19.40 -10.66
C ASN A 4 6.74 20.44 -9.53
N VAL A 5 7.90 21.01 -9.20
CA VAL A 5 8.01 22.06 -8.17
C VAL A 5 6.99 23.20 -8.41
N ASN A 6 6.62 23.45 -9.66
CA ASN A 6 5.65 24.47 -10.02
C ASN A 6 4.22 24.01 -9.69
N LEU A 7 3.87 22.74 -9.92
CA LEU A 7 2.57 22.17 -9.55
C LEU A 7 2.36 22.24 -8.04
N LEU A 8 3.37 21.83 -7.27
CA LEU A 8 3.30 21.86 -5.81
C LEU A 8 3.20 23.29 -5.27
N LYS A 9 3.91 24.26 -5.87
CA LYS A 9 3.77 25.68 -5.51
C LYS A 9 2.38 26.23 -5.80
N ALA A 10 1.79 25.91 -6.95
CA ALA A 10 0.44 26.31 -7.29
C ALA A 10 -0.59 25.70 -6.32
N ALA A 11 -0.46 24.40 -6.02
CA ALA A 11 -1.32 23.71 -5.06
C ALA A 11 -1.23 24.33 -3.64
N GLN A 12 -0.05 24.78 -3.20
CA GLN A 12 0.12 25.49 -1.93
C GLN A 12 -0.60 26.85 -1.91
N GLN A 13 -0.89 27.41 -3.06
CA GLN A 13 -1.69 28.62 -3.21
C GLN A 13 -3.19 28.30 -3.40
N LEU A 14 -3.57 27.04 -3.21
CA LEU A 14 -4.94 26.52 -3.38
C LEU A 14 -5.44 26.68 -4.82
N ASP A 15 -4.56 26.61 -5.81
CA ASP A 15 -4.95 26.59 -7.22
C ASP A 15 -5.72 25.29 -7.52
N GLU A 16 -6.94 25.45 -8.03
CA GLU A 16 -7.89 24.34 -8.22
C GLU A 16 -7.39 23.31 -9.27
N GLU A 17 -6.80 23.79 -10.35
CA GLU A 17 -6.27 22.92 -11.41
C GLU A 17 -5.08 22.08 -10.91
N ALA A 18 -4.18 22.71 -10.14
CA ALA A 18 -3.05 22.03 -9.53
C ALA A 18 -3.51 20.99 -8.48
N LEU A 19 -4.50 21.31 -7.65
CA LEU A 19 -5.07 20.40 -6.66
C LEU A 19 -5.78 19.22 -7.33
N THR A 20 -6.56 19.46 -8.38
CA THR A 20 -7.23 18.41 -9.16
C THR A 20 -6.19 17.47 -9.78
N THR A 21 -5.14 18.00 -10.39
CA THR A 21 -4.06 17.21 -10.97
C THR A 21 -3.40 16.29 -9.94
N ILE A 22 -3.11 16.83 -8.74
CA ILE A 22 -2.54 16.05 -7.64
C ILE A 22 -3.52 14.96 -7.17
N PHE A 23 -4.80 15.29 -7.05
CA PHE A 23 -5.82 14.32 -6.64
C PHE A 23 -5.91 13.17 -7.65
N ASP A 24 -6.06 13.47 -8.93
CA ASP A 24 -6.21 12.48 -10.00
C ASP A 24 -4.99 11.55 -10.11
N GLU A 25 -3.78 12.08 -9.88
CA GLU A 25 -2.56 11.28 -9.90
C GLU A 25 -2.42 10.36 -8.67
N PHE A 26 -2.70 10.88 -7.47
CA PHE A 26 -2.36 10.17 -6.24
C PHE A 26 -3.53 9.44 -5.58
N ALA A 27 -4.79 9.86 -5.74
CA ALA A 27 -5.93 9.22 -5.10
C ALA A 27 -6.04 7.72 -5.43
N PRO A 28 -5.88 7.27 -6.70
CA PRO A 28 -5.94 5.85 -7.01
C PRO A 28 -4.83 5.03 -6.35
N THR A 29 -3.64 5.60 -6.18
CA THR A 29 -2.50 4.90 -5.57
C THR A 29 -2.64 4.82 -4.06
N ILE A 30 -3.09 5.89 -3.41
CA ILE A 30 -3.41 5.92 -1.98
C ILE A 30 -4.56 4.97 -1.67
N TYR A 31 -5.62 4.94 -2.50
CA TYR A 31 -6.72 3.98 -2.37
C TYR A 31 -6.21 2.53 -2.39
N LYS A 32 -5.40 2.16 -3.40
CA LYS A 32 -4.83 0.82 -3.51
C LYS A 32 -3.97 0.46 -2.28
N TYR A 33 -3.16 1.41 -1.80
CA TYR A 33 -2.36 1.24 -0.60
C TYR A 33 -3.23 0.99 0.63
N ALA A 34 -4.23 1.84 0.88
CA ALA A 34 -5.15 1.72 2.00
C ALA A 34 -5.95 0.40 1.93
N LEU A 35 -6.50 0.05 0.76
CA LEU A 35 -7.29 -1.17 0.56
C LEU A 35 -6.49 -2.44 0.87
N ARG A 36 -5.21 -2.49 0.49
CA ARG A 36 -4.33 -3.64 0.81
C ARG A 36 -4.09 -3.81 2.31
N LEU A 37 -4.27 -2.76 3.08
CA LEU A 37 -4.00 -2.76 4.52
C LEU A 37 -5.27 -2.93 5.35
N CYS A 38 -6.31 -2.13 5.10
CA CYS A 38 -7.58 -2.19 5.86
C CYS A 38 -8.55 -3.25 5.33
N ARG A 39 -8.42 -3.69 4.07
CA ARG A 39 -9.27 -4.72 3.43
C ARG A 39 -10.76 -4.37 3.41
N ASP A 40 -11.06 -3.12 3.45
CA ASP A 40 -12.41 -2.57 3.41
C ASP A 40 -12.43 -1.41 2.42
N GLN A 41 -13.35 -1.47 1.44
CA GLN A 41 -13.44 -0.46 0.38
C GLN A 41 -13.90 0.89 0.92
N ILE A 42 -14.88 0.87 1.81
CA ILE A 42 -15.41 2.09 2.43
C ILE A 42 -14.33 2.77 3.26
N GLU A 43 -13.58 1.97 4.02
CA GLU A 43 -12.49 2.47 4.83
C GLU A 43 -11.35 3.03 3.97
N ALA A 44 -11.02 2.36 2.86
CA ALA A 44 -10.02 2.85 1.91
C ALA A 44 -10.42 4.18 1.27
N ASP A 45 -11.69 4.33 0.88
CA ASP A 45 -12.25 5.60 0.37
C ASP A 45 -12.19 6.72 1.43
N ASN A 46 -12.56 6.41 2.69
CA ASN A 46 -12.46 7.35 3.79
C ASN A 46 -11.01 7.81 4.02
N ILE A 47 -10.04 6.89 3.99
CA ILE A 47 -8.63 7.22 4.12
C ILE A 47 -8.18 8.17 3.00
N VAL A 48 -8.59 7.94 1.75
CA VAL A 48 -8.29 8.87 0.65
C VAL A 48 -8.86 10.25 0.96
N GLY A 49 -10.13 10.35 1.34
CA GLY A 49 -10.76 11.61 1.71
C GLY A 49 -10.02 12.34 2.83
N ASP A 50 -9.66 11.61 3.90
CA ASP A 50 -8.93 12.16 5.05
C ASP A 50 -7.51 12.64 4.68
N VAL A 51 -6.79 11.89 3.82
CA VAL A 51 -5.44 12.26 3.33
C VAL A 51 -5.47 13.59 2.59
N PHE A 52 -6.42 13.74 1.66
CA PHE A 52 -6.52 14.97 0.86
C PHE A 52 -7.11 16.12 1.65
N SER A 53 -8.04 15.89 2.56
CA SER A 53 -8.53 16.90 3.49
C SER A 53 -7.41 17.46 4.37
N GLN A 54 -6.57 16.61 4.95
CA GLN A 54 -5.40 17.04 5.71
C GLN A 54 -4.39 17.81 4.85
N LEU A 55 -4.16 17.39 3.59
CA LEU A 55 -3.29 18.13 2.67
C LEU A 55 -3.81 19.55 2.44
N LEU A 56 -5.11 19.70 2.16
CA LEU A 56 -5.75 21.01 1.94
C LEU A 56 -5.66 21.90 3.17
N GLU A 57 -5.91 21.35 4.36
CA GLU A 57 -5.76 22.08 5.63
C GLU A 57 -4.32 22.56 5.84
N GLN A 58 -3.32 21.73 5.53
CA GLN A 58 -1.92 22.11 5.64
C GLN A 58 -1.56 23.23 4.63
N PHE A 59 -2.06 23.17 3.42
CA PHE A 59 -1.85 24.22 2.42
C PHE A 59 -2.53 25.52 2.84
N ALA A 60 -3.79 25.47 3.30
CA ALA A 60 -4.53 26.63 3.81
C ALA A 60 -3.81 27.28 5.01
N GLY A 61 -3.17 26.46 5.86
CA GLY A 61 -2.36 26.93 6.98
C GLY A 61 -0.93 27.36 6.62
N GLY A 62 -0.54 27.31 5.34
CA GLY A 62 0.83 27.65 4.87
C GLY A 62 1.92 26.66 5.29
N LYS A 63 1.54 25.43 5.71
CA LYS A 63 2.42 24.42 6.31
C LYS A 63 2.62 23.16 5.46
N GLY A 64 2.05 23.04 4.31
CA GLY A 64 2.11 21.84 3.47
C GLY A 64 3.53 21.42 3.05
N PRO A 65 3.67 20.22 2.47
CA PRO A 65 4.96 19.73 1.99
C PRO A 65 5.52 20.66 0.90
N ARG A 66 6.81 20.98 0.98
CA ARG A 66 7.50 21.81 -0.02
C ARG A 66 8.22 20.97 -1.06
N THR A 67 8.47 19.71 -0.74
CA THR A 67 9.12 18.71 -1.58
C THR A 67 8.54 17.34 -1.20
N ASN A 68 8.75 16.33 -2.04
CA ASN A 68 8.37 14.93 -1.76
C ASN A 68 6.88 14.77 -1.38
N LEU A 69 5.98 15.38 -2.17
CA LEU A 69 4.54 15.28 -1.96
C LEU A 69 4.08 13.83 -1.83
N ARG A 70 4.61 12.94 -2.68
CA ARG A 70 4.29 11.51 -2.64
C ARG A 70 4.59 10.89 -1.27
N SER A 71 5.78 11.11 -0.73
CA SER A 71 6.13 10.58 0.61
C SER A 71 5.24 11.17 1.71
N TYR A 72 4.87 12.45 1.61
CA TYR A 72 3.94 13.09 2.56
C TYR A 72 2.56 12.42 2.53
N LEU A 73 1.98 12.20 1.35
CA LEU A 73 0.66 11.56 1.21
C LEU A 73 0.66 10.14 1.77
N TYR A 74 1.71 9.35 1.46
CA TYR A 74 1.85 7.99 2.01
C TYR A 74 2.12 7.98 3.52
N GLN A 75 2.83 8.96 4.05
CA GLN A 75 3.01 9.10 5.51
C GLN A 75 1.67 9.41 6.20
N THR A 76 0.88 10.32 5.64
CA THR A 76 -0.47 10.63 6.16
C THR A 76 -1.36 9.39 6.10
N ALA A 77 -1.39 8.69 4.96
CA ALA A 77 -2.16 7.45 4.81
C ALA A 77 -1.70 6.35 5.79
N TYR A 78 -0.38 6.20 6.00
CA TYR A 78 0.16 5.26 6.98
C TYR A 78 -0.38 5.53 8.39
N HIS A 79 -0.34 6.78 8.85
CA HIS A 79 -0.83 7.14 10.18
C HIS A 79 -2.32 6.86 10.32
N LEU A 80 -3.13 7.23 9.31
CA LEU A 80 -4.56 6.96 9.31
C LEU A 80 -4.88 5.47 9.37
N VAL A 81 -4.19 4.64 8.57
CA VAL A 81 -4.37 3.18 8.59
C VAL A 81 -4.01 2.59 9.96
N VAL A 82 -2.88 3.00 10.55
CA VAL A 82 -2.43 2.50 11.85
C VAL A 82 -3.39 2.90 12.96
N ASP A 83 -3.88 4.15 12.97
CA ASP A 83 -4.81 4.62 13.99
C ASP A 83 -6.14 3.87 13.90
N LYS A 84 -6.68 3.67 12.70
CA LYS A 84 -7.91 2.89 12.49
C LYS A 84 -7.74 1.40 12.80
N SER A 85 -6.58 0.81 12.52
CA SER A 85 -6.27 -0.57 12.91
C SER A 85 -6.29 -0.75 14.43
N ARG A 86 -5.90 0.24 15.20
CA ARG A 86 -5.97 0.22 16.67
C ARG A 86 -7.40 0.28 17.19
N ASP A 87 -8.26 1.05 16.53
CA ASP A 87 -9.66 1.20 16.90
C ASP A 87 -10.48 -0.05 16.51
N ASN A 88 -10.15 -0.69 15.39
CA ASN A 88 -10.90 -1.82 14.79
C ASN A 88 -10.44 -3.21 15.24
N LYS A 89 -9.76 -3.38 16.37
CA LYS A 89 -9.33 -4.71 16.88
C LYS A 89 -10.46 -5.74 17.08
N HIS A 90 -11.69 -5.41 16.75
CA HIS A 90 -12.87 -6.25 16.93
C HIS A 90 -13.62 -6.62 15.64
N THR A 91 -13.15 -6.25 14.46
CA THR A 91 -13.84 -6.62 13.22
C THR A 91 -13.17 -7.82 12.55
N ALA A 92 -14.01 -8.86 12.29
CA ALA A 92 -13.62 -10.10 11.63
C ALA A 92 -13.07 -9.85 10.21
N PRO A 93 -12.21 -10.75 9.68
CA PRO A 93 -11.67 -10.61 8.34
C PRO A 93 -12.78 -10.68 7.30
N LEU A 94 -13.08 -9.59 6.63
CA LEU A 94 -13.81 -9.63 5.38
C LEU A 94 -12.83 -10.15 4.32
N GLU A 95 -13.22 -11.18 3.55
CA GLU A 95 -12.49 -11.64 2.37
C GLU A 95 -12.52 -10.54 1.31
N VAL A 96 -11.67 -9.55 1.46
CA VAL A 96 -11.41 -8.60 0.38
C VAL A 96 -10.41 -9.25 -0.55
N ALA A 97 -10.91 -9.81 -1.63
CA ALA A 97 -10.09 -10.13 -2.77
C ALA A 97 -9.27 -8.88 -3.11
N ILE A 98 -7.95 -8.94 -2.92
CA ILE A 98 -7.06 -7.94 -3.47
C ILE A 98 -7.23 -8.07 -4.97
N ASN A 99 -8.02 -7.19 -5.53
CA ASN A 99 -8.23 -7.11 -6.96
C ASN A 99 -6.91 -6.63 -7.58
N LEU A 100 -6.05 -7.59 -7.92
CA LEU A 100 -4.91 -7.39 -8.82
C LEU A 100 -5.40 -7.18 -10.27
N GLN A 101 -6.71 -6.93 -10.44
CA GLN A 101 -7.34 -6.65 -11.71
C GLN A 101 -6.97 -5.25 -12.21
N ASP A 102 -5.77 -5.13 -12.71
CA ASP A 102 -5.51 -4.18 -13.80
C ASP A 102 -5.16 -4.91 -15.11
N ARG A 103 -5.62 -6.14 -15.27
CA ARG A 103 -5.57 -6.88 -16.54
C ARG A 103 -6.88 -7.59 -16.78
N GLY A 104 -7.82 -6.86 -17.39
CA GLY A 104 -9.08 -7.40 -17.90
C GLY A 104 -8.88 -8.41 -19.02
N ARG A 105 -8.37 -9.61 -18.70
CA ARG A 105 -8.41 -10.79 -19.56
C ARG A 105 -8.59 -12.03 -18.70
N SER A 106 -9.61 -12.82 -19.01
CA SER A 106 -9.71 -14.20 -18.55
C SER A 106 -8.42 -14.93 -18.93
N PRO A 107 -7.79 -15.67 -18.00
CA PRO A 107 -6.59 -16.42 -18.31
C PRO A 107 -6.89 -17.47 -19.36
N SER A 108 -6.19 -17.40 -20.48
CA SER A 108 -6.39 -18.31 -21.63
C SER A 108 -5.27 -19.34 -21.77
N THR A 109 -4.23 -19.23 -20.94
CA THR A 109 -3.07 -20.14 -20.97
C THR A 109 -2.75 -20.72 -19.60
N SER A 110 -2.16 -21.93 -19.54
CA SER A 110 -1.71 -22.58 -18.30
C SER A 110 -0.80 -21.66 -17.47
N ALA A 111 0.14 -20.98 -18.11
CA ALA A 111 1.05 -20.04 -17.45
C ALA A 111 0.33 -18.87 -16.76
N GLN A 112 -0.78 -18.38 -17.31
CA GLN A 112 -1.57 -17.32 -16.68
C GLN A 112 -2.37 -17.83 -15.48
N ILE A 113 -2.77 -19.08 -15.49
CA ILE A 113 -3.46 -19.72 -14.36
C ILE A 113 -2.45 -19.92 -13.21
N GLU A 114 -1.25 -20.42 -13.50
CA GLU A 114 -0.18 -20.60 -12.52
C GLU A 114 0.25 -19.28 -11.89
N GLU A 115 0.42 -18.20 -12.70
CA GLU A 115 0.73 -16.86 -12.21
C GLU A 115 -0.37 -16.34 -11.27
N ARG A 116 -1.63 -16.62 -11.60
CA ARG A 116 -2.77 -16.19 -10.76
C ARG A 116 -2.80 -16.94 -9.43
N VAL A 117 -2.62 -18.25 -9.44
CA VAL A 117 -2.57 -19.07 -8.21
C VAL A 117 -1.42 -18.61 -7.31
N LEU A 118 -0.23 -18.40 -7.88
CA LEU A 118 0.92 -17.88 -7.12
C LEU A 118 0.63 -16.50 -6.51
N MET A 119 -0.05 -15.64 -7.24
CA MET A 119 -0.39 -14.31 -6.76
C MET A 119 -1.44 -14.35 -5.65
N GLU A 120 -2.46 -15.21 -5.76
CA GLU A 120 -3.46 -15.43 -4.72
C GLU A 120 -2.80 -16.00 -3.44
N ALA A 121 -1.87 -16.95 -3.59
CA ALA A 121 -1.08 -17.49 -2.50
C ALA A 121 -0.21 -16.41 -1.81
N LEU A 122 0.47 -15.57 -2.60
CA LEU A 122 1.27 -14.45 -2.06
C LEU A 122 0.41 -13.47 -1.26
N VAL A 123 -0.74 -13.10 -1.79
CA VAL A 123 -1.69 -12.20 -1.10
C VAL A 123 -2.18 -12.82 0.19
N SER A 124 -2.55 -14.09 0.18
CA SER A 124 -2.94 -14.83 1.37
C SER A 124 -1.82 -14.83 2.41
N ALA A 125 -0.60 -15.19 2.02
CA ALA A 125 0.57 -15.19 2.89
C ALA A 125 0.89 -13.80 3.46
N MET A 126 0.78 -12.74 2.67
CA MET A 126 0.92 -11.37 3.17
C MET A 126 -0.09 -11.04 4.27
N ASN A 127 -1.26 -11.61 4.19
CA ASN A 127 -2.36 -11.35 5.12
C ASN A 127 -2.26 -12.16 6.41
N THR A 128 -1.83 -13.41 6.33
CA THR A 128 -1.80 -14.34 7.46
C THR A 128 -0.47 -14.33 8.20
N GLU A 129 0.65 -14.25 7.47
CA GLU A 129 1.99 -14.44 8.04
C GLU A 129 2.66 -13.14 8.47
N LEU A 130 2.36 -12.01 7.80
CA LEU A 130 3.03 -10.75 8.09
C LEU A 130 2.39 -10.01 9.25
N THR A 131 3.25 -9.46 10.13
CA THR A 131 2.82 -8.43 11.07
C THR A 131 2.44 -7.15 10.31
N GLU A 132 1.70 -6.26 10.96
CA GLU A 132 1.30 -4.97 10.39
C GLU A 132 2.52 -4.17 9.87
N ASP A 133 3.56 -4.00 10.68
CA ASP A 133 4.80 -3.35 10.26
C ASP A 133 5.45 -4.02 9.04
N GLN A 134 5.49 -5.36 9.02
CA GLN A 134 6.06 -6.10 7.89
C GLN A 134 5.25 -5.88 6.63
N ARG A 135 3.93 -5.88 6.72
CA ARG A 135 3.03 -5.64 5.59
C ARG A 135 3.20 -4.24 5.03
N HIS A 136 3.22 -3.21 5.87
CA HIS A 136 3.50 -1.83 5.45
C HIS A 136 4.84 -1.72 4.71
N VAL A 137 5.91 -2.27 5.29
CA VAL A 137 7.23 -2.22 4.68
C VAL A 137 7.27 -2.95 3.33
N ILE A 138 6.69 -4.15 3.23
CA ILE A 138 6.65 -4.92 1.98
C ILE A 138 5.86 -4.17 0.90
N ILE A 139 4.70 -3.63 1.22
CA ILE A 139 3.88 -2.86 0.27
C ILE A 139 4.65 -1.62 -0.21
N LEU A 140 5.16 -0.79 0.69
CA LEU A 140 5.88 0.43 0.34
C LEU A 140 7.14 0.14 -0.50
N ARG A 141 7.87 -0.93 -0.18
CA ARG A 141 9.12 -1.28 -0.87
C ARG A 141 8.95 -1.93 -2.23
N PHE A 142 7.96 -2.80 -2.38
CA PHE A 142 7.86 -3.70 -3.55
C PHE A 142 6.64 -3.42 -4.44
N LEU A 143 5.60 -2.79 -3.92
CA LEU A 143 4.43 -2.43 -4.70
C LEU A 143 4.36 -0.93 -5.00
N GLU A 144 4.96 -0.12 -4.14
CA GLU A 144 4.98 1.34 -4.28
C GLU A 144 6.38 1.89 -4.58
N ASP A 145 7.39 1.06 -4.77
CA ASP A 145 8.76 1.41 -5.20
C ASP A 145 9.46 2.50 -4.37
N PHE A 146 9.12 2.65 -3.09
CA PHE A 146 9.85 3.53 -2.20
C PHE A 146 11.23 2.96 -1.83
N SER A 147 12.25 3.80 -1.73
CA SER A 147 13.55 3.42 -1.19
C SER A 147 13.47 3.07 0.31
N LEU A 148 14.48 2.38 0.84
CA LEU A 148 14.55 2.11 2.29
C LEU A 148 14.49 3.39 3.13
N LYS A 149 15.12 4.47 2.65
CA LYS A 149 15.14 5.76 3.34
C LYS A 149 13.77 6.42 3.36
N GLU A 150 13.08 6.44 2.22
CA GLU A 150 11.73 6.99 2.14
C GLU A 150 10.74 6.16 2.95
N THR A 151 10.81 4.82 2.87
CA THR A 151 9.99 3.93 3.69
C THR A 151 10.21 4.22 5.19
N ALA A 152 11.47 4.39 5.62
CA ALA A 152 11.80 4.74 6.99
C ALA A 152 11.16 6.07 7.43
N GLN A 153 11.18 7.07 6.57
CA GLN A 153 10.53 8.36 6.80
C GLN A 153 9.01 8.22 6.90
N ILE A 154 8.38 7.47 5.98
CA ILE A 154 6.94 7.25 5.94
C ILE A 154 6.43 6.59 7.23
N ILE A 155 7.10 5.53 7.69
CA ILE A 155 6.66 4.77 8.88
C ILE A 155 7.28 5.25 10.19
N GLY A 156 8.09 6.31 10.18
CA GLY A 156 8.70 6.90 11.36
C GLY A 156 9.69 5.98 12.07
N LYS A 157 10.46 5.17 11.33
CA LYS A 157 11.45 4.23 11.88
C LYS A 157 12.85 4.48 11.31
N GLU A 158 13.86 3.97 12.01
CA GLU A 158 15.24 4.00 11.53
C GLU A 158 15.43 3.08 10.31
N VAL A 159 16.28 3.48 9.34
CA VAL A 159 16.54 2.73 8.10
C VAL A 159 16.99 1.30 8.38
N ASN A 160 17.86 1.09 9.38
CA ASN A 160 18.31 -0.24 9.77
C ASN A 160 17.16 -1.10 10.29
N ASN A 161 16.23 -0.52 11.03
CA ASN A 161 15.04 -1.20 11.50
C ASN A 161 14.14 -1.64 10.33
N VAL A 162 13.92 -0.75 9.36
CA VAL A 162 13.15 -1.07 8.14
C VAL A 162 13.77 -2.22 7.39
N LYS A 163 15.12 -2.23 7.24
CA LYS A 163 15.84 -3.35 6.61
C LYS A 163 15.62 -4.69 7.34
N VAL A 164 15.64 -4.68 8.66
CA VAL A 164 15.37 -5.88 9.47
C VAL A 164 13.92 -6.36 9.30
N ILE A 165 12.95 -5.42 9.36
CA ILE A 165 11.53 -5.71 9.17
C ILE A 165 11.29 -6.30 7.77
N GLN A 166 11.87 -5.68 6.73
CA GLN A 166 11.82 -6.17 5.34
C GLN A 166 12.33 -7.61 5.22
N ASN A 167 13.54 -7.87 5.73
CA ASN A 167 14.17 -9.19 5.60
C ASN A 167 13.36 -10.27 6.34
N ARG A 168 12.83 -9.97 7.51
CA ARG A 168 11.95 -10.88 8.25
C ARG A 168 10.63 -11.13 7.54
N GLY A 169 10.05 -10.10 6.93
CA GLY A 169 8.82 -10.22 6.12
C GLY A 169 9.04 -11.11 4.90
N ILE A 170 10.13 -10.88 4.14
CA ILE A 170 10.49 -11.70 2.97
C ILE A 170 10.72 -13.17 3.38
N ALA A 171 11.44 -13.41 4.48
CA ALA A 171 11.71 -14.77 4.95
C ALA A 171 10.42 -15.52 5.31
N LYS A 172 9.45 -14.86 5.92
CA LYS A 172 8.15 -15.45 6.23
C LYS A 172 7.35 -15.77 4.97
N LEU A 173 7.27 -14.82 4.02
CA LEU A 173 6.58 -15.04 2.76
C LEU A 173 7.17 -16.20 1.98
N ARG A 174 8.52 -16.27 1.89
CA ARG A 174 9.20 -17.38 1.24
C ARG A 174 8.83 -18.71 1.86
N LYS A 175 8.92 -18.83 3.18
CA LYS A 175 8.58 -20.06 3.90
C LYS A 175 7.12 -20.48 3.68
N SER A 176 6.19 -19.54 3.70
CA SER A 176 4.77 -19.82 3.48
C SER A 176 4.50 -20.31 2.05
N LEU A 177 5.10 -19.66 1.04
CA LEU A 177 4.94 -20.06 -0.35
C LEU A 177 5.58 -21.43 -0.64
N GLU A 178 6.76 -21.73 -0.09
CA GLU A 178 7.42 -23.03 -0.21
C GLU A 178 6.55 -24.15 0.38
N SER A 179 5.88 -23.90 1.53
CA SER A 179 4.97 -24.88 2.12
C SER A 179 3.73 -25.13 1.26
N GLN A 180 3.13 -24.07 0.71
CA GLN A 180 1.92 -24.20 -0.13
C GLN A 180 2.20 -24.90 -1.46
N LEU A 181 3.34 -24.61 -2.10
CA LEU A 181 3.73 -25.27 -3.36
C LEU A 181 4.12 -26.75 -3.16
N GLY A 182 4.71 -27.09 -2.00
CA GLY A 182 5.05 -28.49 -1.68
C GLY A 182 3.82 -29.35 -1.40
N GLU A 183 2.76 -28.80 -0.82
CA GLU A 183 1.50 -29.51 -0.58
C GLU A 183 0.71 -29.78 -1.87
N GLU A 184 0.80 -28.90 -2.88
CA GLU A 184 0.16 -29.09 -4.18
C GLU A 184 0.85 -30.21 -5.01
N GLU A 185 2.16 -30.34 -4.94
CA GLU A 185 2.90 -31.41 -5.63
C GLU A 185 2.57 -32.80 -5.06
N GLU A 186 2.32 -32.93 -3.75
CA GLU A 186 1.93 -34.18 -3.12
C GLU A 186 0.49 -34.60 -3.48
N GLN A 187 -0.43 -33.65 -3.68
CA GLN A 187 -1.83 -33.95 -4.02
C GLN A 187 -2.02 -34.33 -5.50
N VAL A 188 -1.14 -33.92 -6.40
CA VAL A 188 -1.19 -34.27 -7.84
C VAL A 188 -0.56 -35.64 -8.09
N SER A 189 0.19 -36.18 -7.14
CA SER A 189 0.91 -37.48 -7.26
C SER A 189 0.13 -38.68 -6.71
N LEU A 190 -1.13 -38.50 -6.28
CA LEU A 190 -2.06 -39.55 -5.81
C LEU A 190 -3.20 -39.75 -6.80
#